data_d9fffd8e9fe71e84f4cb511ae58d5846
#
_entry.id   d9fffd8e9fe71e84f4cb511ae58d5846
#
_cell.length_a   1.000
_cell.length_b   1.000
_cell.length_c   1.000
_cell.angle_alpha   90.00
_cell.angle_beta   90.00
_cell.angle_gamma   90.00
#
_symmetry.space_group_name_H-M   'P 1'
#
loop_
_entity.id
_entity.type
_entity.pdbx_description
1 polymer ?
#
loop_
_entity_poly.entity_id
_entity_poly.type
_entity_poly.pdbx_seq_one_letter_code
_entity_poly.pdbx_strand_id
1 'polypeptide(L)'
;RKKITKLPALNDGKLQRIFFVGLGDRKTLKQDELRDIFGLVGKELVSTKTTNVTIWLDSFTTAEEVLIEDAAYLASEGIGMGIYKVPGYKTSSNEVDHYLDHVEIMTNADSQETEAYFEVGMIYAEAVNEARTLVNMPSNLLTATKMAEYAKELSETYNFEYEELGKAEMEELGMGAILAVNQGSTEEPRLMVLKYQGKDEWTDVVGLVGKGITYDTGGYSIKPKDGLVGMKGDMGGAAAVLGAMRIIGETQPNKNVVAVIASTDNMISGNAFKPDDVITSLSGKTIEILNTDAEGRLVLADSVTYAKQQGANYIVDVATLTGGVIVALGKDKTGALTNDEAFFETFMEASVETGEFVWRLPLTENDKKRIRKSDVADLNNSPGRDGHMIFGGGFVG
;
A
#
# COMPACT_ATOMS: atom_id res chain seq x y z
N ARG A 1 13.45 -18.41 20.04
CA ARG A 1 13.15 -17.88 18.68
C ARG A 1 13.57 -16.40 18.58
N LYS A 2 13.97 -15.95 17.39
CA LYS A 2 14.29 -14.55 17.05
C LYS A 2 15.48 -13.94 17.83
N LYS A 3 16.34 -14.74 18.49
CA LYS A 3 17.56 -14.25 19.14
C LYS A 3 18.74 -14.31 18.17
N ILE A 4 19.43 -13.19 17.99
CA ILE A 4 20.68 -13.14 17.19
C ILE A 4 21.85 -13.07 18.18
N THR A 5 22.82 -14.01 18.02
CA THR A 5 24.05 -14.06 18.81
C THR A 5 25.22 -13.80 17.88
N LYS A 6 26.07 -12.85 18.26
CA LYS A 6 27.24 -12.44 17.48
C LYS A 6 28.51 -13.00 18.10
N LEU A 7 29.32 -13.67 17.29
CA LEU A 7 30.64 -14.13 17.67
C LEU A 7 31.69 -13.53 16.74
N PRO A 8 32.83 -13.06 17.27
CA PRO A 8 33.95 -12.68 16.44
C PRO A 8 34.62 -13.96 15.88
N ALA A 9 35.04 -13.90 14.63
CA ALA A 9 35.84 -14.93 13.97
C ALA A 9 37.02 -14.31 13.24
N LEU A 10 38.11 -15.04 13.14
CA LEU A 10 39.28 -14.66 12.33
C LEU A 10 39.28 -15.56 11.09
N ASN A 11 39.25 -14.94 9.92
CA ASN A 11 39.38 -15.60 8.65
C ASN A 11 40.49 -14.89 7.85
N ASP A 12 41.55 -15.60 7.50
CA ASP A 12 42.74 -15.09 6.79
C ASP A 12 43.31 -13.78 7.38
N GLY A 13 43.33 -13.71 8.74
CA GLY A 13 43.81 -12.54 9.48
C GLY A 13 42.87 -11.35 9.50
N LYS A 14 41.69 -11.45 8.93
CA LYS A 14 40.62 -10.42 9.00
C LYS A 14 39.62 -10.80 10.06
N LEU A 15 39.23 -9.80 10.86
CA LEU A 15 38.15 -9.96 11.84
C LEU A 15 36.81 -9.97 11.11
N GLN A 16 36.09 -11.06 11.25
CA GLN A 16 34.71 -11.22 10.78
C GLN A 16 33.77 -11.40 11.96
N ARG A 17 32.46 -11.28 11.69
CA ARG A 17 31.38 -11.57 12.66
C ARG A 17 30.53 -12.70 12.12
N ILE A 18 30.26 -13.68 12.97
CA ILE A 18 29.29 -14.73 12.68
C ILE A 18 28.01 -14.40 13.45
N PHE A 19 26.89 -14.37 12.73
CA PHE A 19 25.56 -14.18 13.27
C PHE A 19 24.86 -15.52 13.38
N PHE A 20 24.62 -16.00 14.59
CA PHE A 20 23.80 -17.17 14.84
C PHE A 20 22.37 -16.72 15.08
N VAL A 21 21.48 -17.17 14.20
CA VAL A 21 20.08 -16.76 14.20
C VAL A 21 19.21 -17.89 14.77
N GLY A 22 18.50 -17.60 15.87
CA GLY A 22 17.65 -18.59 16.55
C GLY A 22 16.32 -18.78 15.85
N LEU A 23 16.14 -19.87 15.12
CA LEU A 23 14.92 -20.22 14.39
C LEU A 23 13.85 -20.89 15.27
N GLY A 24 14.22 -21.38 16.44
CA GLY A 24 13.34 -22.20 17.30
C GLY A 24 13.28 -23.66 16.87
N ASP A 25 12.12 -24.29 16.99
CA ASP A 25 11.92 -25.66 16.53
C ASP A 25 11.70 -25.64 15.00
N ARG A 26 12.56 -26.38 14.30
CA ARG A 26 12.55 -26.48 12.85
C ARG A 26 11.26 -27.11 12.29
N LYS A 27 10.61 -27.96 13.06
CA LYS A 27 9.35 -28.63 12.68
C LYS A 27 8.13 -27.69 12.69
N THR A 28 8.23 -26.55 13.34
CA THR A 28 7.13 -25.58 13.49
C THR A 28 7.47 -24.21 12.92
N LEU A 29 8.58 -24.09 12.22
CA LEU A 29 8.99 -22.85 11.54
C LEU A 29 8.13 -22.66 10.30
N LYS A 30 7.48 -21.50 10.20
CA LYS A 30 6.67 -21.08 9.04
C LYS A 30 7.36 -19.97 8.28
N GLN A 31 6.94 -19.77 7.04
CA GLN A 31 7.45 -18.72 6.15
C GLN A 31 7.33 -17.33 6.78
N ASP A 32 6.19 -16.97 7.39
CA ASP A 32 5.98 -15.68 8.06
C ASP A 32 6.96 -15.43 9.20
N GLU A 33 7.20 -16.49 10.02
CA GLU A 33 8.18 -16.38 11.10
C GLU A 33 9.60 -16.18 10.56
N LEU A 34 9.92 -16.79 9.43
CA LEU A 34 11.23 -16.67 8.79
C LEU A 34 11.40 -15.29 8.15
N ARG A 35 10.36 -14.74 7.49
CA ARG A 35 10.34 -13.35 7.00
C ARG A 35 10.66 -12.37 8.12
N ASP A 36 9.98 -12.48 9.25
CA ASP A 36 10.22 -11.65 10.43
C ASP A 36 11.65 -11.79 10.98
N ILE A 37 12.20 -13.01 10.98
CA ILE A 37 13.55 -13.27 11.42
C ILE A 37 14.56 -12.58 10.52
N PHE A 38 14.40 -12.67 9.19
CA PHE A 38 15.27 -11.95 8.25
C PHE A 38 15.11 -10.43 8.36
N GLY A 39 13.93 -9.92 8.66
CA GLY A 39 13.72 -8.49 8.98
C GLY A 39 14.52 -8.05 10.22
N LEU A 40 14.61 -8.91 11.25
CA LEU A 40 15.49 -8.65 12.41
C LEU A 40 16.97 -8.74 12.06
N VAL A 41 17.36 -9.67 11.17
CA VAL A 41 18.74 -9.75 10.65
C VAL A 41 19.08 -8.45 9.92
N GLY A 42 18.23 -7.95 9.04
CA GLY A 42 18.44 -6.66 8.35
C GLY A 42 18.69 -5.52 9.33
N LYS A 43 17.84 -5.38 10.36
CA LYS A 43 18.03 -4.37 11.43
C LYS A 43 19.37 -4.54 12.17
N GLU A 44 19.79 -5.78 12.41
CA GLU A 44 21.06 -6.07 13.06
C GLU A 44 22.26 -5.71 12.18
N LEU A 45 22.18 -5.96 10.87
CA LEU A 45 23.21 -5.57 9.89
C LEU A 45 23.40 -4.05 9.88
N VAL A 46 22.31 -3.28 9.91
CA VAL A 46 22.34 -1.81 10.04
C VAL A 46 23.00 -1.40 11.36
N SER A 47 22.58 -1.98 12.49
CA SER A 47 23.08 -1.62 13.82
C SER A 47 24.58 -1.88 13.97
N THR A 48 25.11 -2.90 13.27
CA THR A 48 26.52 -3.29 13.29
C THR A 48 27.34 -2.68 12.16
N LYS A 49 26.71 -1.86 11.31
CA LYS A 49 27.33 -1.24 10.13
C LYS A 49 28.00 -2.28 9.22
N THR A 50 27.30 -3.39 9.00
CA THR A 50 27.81 -4.49 8.15
C THR A 50 27.45 -4.17 6.69
N THR A 51 28.46 -4.05 5.83
CA THR A 51 28.31 -3.72 4.41
C THR A 51 28.27 -4.96 3.51
N ASN A 52 28.90 -6.04 3.95
CA ASN A 52 28.99 -7.31 3.20
C ASN A 52 28.53 -8.44 4.10
N VAL A 53 27.65 -9.28 3.61
CA VAL A 53 27.13 -10.44 4.34
C VAL A 53 27.12 -11.68 3.45
N THR A 54 27.54 -12.82 4.00
CA THR A 54 27.37 -14.13 3.40
C THR A 54 26.33 -14.90 4.18
N ILE A 55 25.31 -15.42 3.52
CA ILE A 55 24.21 -16.18 4.13
C ILE A 55 24.33 -17.65 3.76
N TRP A 56 24.45 -18.52 4.76
CA TRP A 56 24.34 -19.96 4.54
C TRP A 56 22.87 -20.36 4.51
N LEU A 57 22.29 -20.33 3.30
CA LEU A 57 20.86 -20.39 3.08
C LEU A 57 20.23 -21.73 3.50
N ASP A 58 20.92 -22.86 3.25
CA ASP A 58 20.43 -24.20 3.62
C ASP A 58 20.17 -24.33 5.14
N SER A 59 20.79 -23.47 5.96
CA SER A 59 20.55 -23.48 7.40
C SER A 59 19.16 -22.97 7.80
N PHE A 60 18.45 -22.30 6.90
CA PHE A 60 17.13 -21.73 7.11
C PHE A 60 15.99 -22.57 6.52
N THR A 61 16.30 -23.65 5.80
CA THR A 61 15.28 -24.53 5.20
C THR A 61 14.71 -25.53 6.21
N THR A 62 13.51 -26.03 5.91
CA THR A 62 12.87 -27.15 6.62
C THR A 62 12.58 -28.29 5.64
N ALA A 63 12.09 -29.45 6.13
CA ALA A 63 11.81 -30.56 5.23
C ALA A 63 10.53 -30.37 4.38
N GLU A 64 9.58 -29.59 4.85
CA GLU A 64 8.22 -29.53 4.27
C GLU A 64 7.70 -28.08 4.10
N GLU A 65 8.01 -27.16 5.01
CA GLU A 65 7.34 -25.84 5.10
C GLU A 65 8.16 -24.70 4.49
N VAL A 66 9.48 -24.82 4.39
CA VAL A 66 10.37 -23.80 3.86
C VAL A 66 11.40 -24.48 2.97
N LEU A 67 11.17 -24.45 1.68
CA LEU A 67 12.12 -24.93 0.66
C LEU A 67 13.23 -23.90 0.46
N ILE A 68 14.21 -24.22 -0.37
CA ILE A 68 15.36 -23.33 -0.61
C ILE A 68 14.94 -22.06 -1.35
N GLU A 69 13.96 -22.18 -2.24
CA GLU A 69 13.37 -21.10 -3.00
C GLU A 69 12.65 -20.11 -2.06
N ASP A 70 11.84 -20.64 -1.14
CA ASP A 70 11.18 -19.83 -0.10
C ASP A 70 12.22 -19.11 0.76
N ALA A 71 13.26 -19.81 1.18
CA ALA A 71 14.32 -19.24 2.01
C ALA A 71 15.07 -18.13 1.29
N ALA A 72 15.33 -18.26 -0.03
CA ALA A 72 15.96 -17.25 -0.85
C ALA A 72 15.10 -15.99 -0.96
N TYR A 73 13.82 -16.17 -1.33
CA TYR A 73 12.85 -15.08 -1.42
C TYR A 73 12.68 -14.35 -0.08
N LEU A 74 12.43 -15.09 1.01
CA LEU A 74 12.21 -14.53 2.33
C LEU A 74 13.44 -13.84 2.91
N ALA A 75 14.65 -14.32 2.56
CA ALA A 75 15.90 -13.69 2.99
C ALA A 75 16.06 -12.30 2.37
N SER A 76 15.89 -12.19 1.06
CA SER A 76 16.02 -10.91 0.36
C SER A 76 14.90 -9.94 0.74
N GLU A 77 13.65 -10.39 0.73
CA GLU A 77 12.50 -9.59 1.14
C GLU A 77 12.65 -9.10 2.59
N GLY A 78 12.89 -10.02 3.53
CA GLY A 78 12.99 -9.69 4.95
C GLY A 78 14.18 -8.78 5.26
N ILE A 79 15.37 -9.07 4.75
CA ILE A 79 16.55 -8.22 4.94
C ILE A 79 16.33 -6.87 4.28
N GLY A 80 15.86 -6.83 3.02
CA GLY A 80 15.59 -5.61 2.28
C GLY A 80 14.61 -4.68 3.00
N MET A 81 13.52 -5.23 3.55
CA MET A 81 12.60 -4.46 4.39
C MET A 81 13.21 -4.07 5.75
N GLY A 82 14.10 -4.89 6.31
CA GLY A 82 14.73 -4.69 7.61
C GLY A 82 15.78 -3.59 7.62
N ILE A 83 16.48 -3.37 6.49
CA ILE A 83 17.48 -2.30 6.35
C ILE A 83 16.87 -0.93 6.06
N TYR A 84 15.56 -0.85 5.80
CA TYR A 84 14.89 0.41 5.49
C TYR A 84 15.06 1.44 6.60
N LYS A 85 15.40 2.66 6.19
CA LYS A 85 15.49 3.83 7.06
C LYS A 85 14.50 4.89 6.59
N VAL A 86 13.69 5.40 7.50
CA VAL A 86 12.80 6.54 7.21
C VAL A 86 13.64 7.74 6.80
N PRO A 87 13.36 8.40 5.66
CA PRO A 87 14.07 9.59 5.24
C PRO A 87 14.06 10.67 6.32
N GLY A 88 15.24 11.20 6.65
CA GLY A 88 15.41 12.25 7.67
C GLY A 88 15.53 13.63 7.05
N TYR A 89 14.99 14.64 7.74
CA TYR A 89 15.05 16.04 7.32
C TYR A 89 15.89 16.92 8.30
N LYS A 90 16.72 16.26 9.13
CA LYS A 90 17.60 16.97 10.07
C LYS A 90 18.80 17.56 9.35
N THR A 91 19.07 18.84 9.55
CA THR A 91 20.22 19.55 8.97
C THR A 91 21.56 19.23 9.65
N SER A 92 21.53 18.65 10.85
CA SER A 92 22.70 18.36 11.69
C SER A 92 22.96 16.86 11.91
N SER A 93 22.44 15.99 11.01
CA SER A 93 22.74 14.56 11.15
C SER A 93 24.15 14.26 10.63
N ASN A 94 25.05 13.88 11.55
CA ASN A 94 26.34 13.26 11.20
C ASN A 94 26.19 11.75 10.91
N GLU A 95 24.97 11.27 10.75
CA GLU A 95 24.72 9.86 10.39
C GLU A 95 25.12 9.64 8.95
N VAL A 96 26.20 8.92 8.77
CA VAL A 96 26.56 8.36 7.46
C VAL A 96 25.51 7.29 7.13
N ASP A 97 24.86 7.45 6.01
CA ASP A 97 23.94 6.41 5.54
C ASP A 97 24.72 5.10 5.42
N HIS A 98 24.17 4.06 6.02
CA HIS A 98 24.74 2.75 5.98
C HIS A 98 24.00 1.94 4.92
N TYR A 99 24.76 1.39 3.99
CA TYR A 99 24.24 0.54 2.91
C TYR A 99 24.80 -0.87 3.03
N LEU A 100 23.96 -1.85 2.76
CA LEU A 100 24.38 -3.21 2.51
C LEU A 100 24.84 -3.29 1.06
N ASP A 101 26.16 -3.34 0.84
CA ASP A 101 26.73 -3.23 -0.50
C ASP A 101 26.73 -4.57 -1.23
N HIS A 102 26.86 -5.69 -0.48
CA HIS A 102 26.99 -7.01 -1.07
C HIS A 102 26.37 -8.09 -0.19
N VAL A 103 25.55 -8.94 -0.81
CA VAL A 103 24.98 -10.15 -0.22
C VAL A 103 25.45 -11.36 -1.03
N GLU A 104 26.11 -12.29 -0.39
CA GLU A 104 26.53 -13.54 -0.97
C GLU A 104 25.71 -14.69 -0.40
N ILE A 105 25.20 -15.56 -1.25
CA ILE A 105 24.43 -16.74 -0.85
C ILE A 105 25.31 -17.98 -0.98
N MET A 106 25.42 -18.74 0.10
CA MET A 106 26.01 -20.09 0.10
C MET A 106 24.86 -21.10 0.17
N THR A 107 24.79 -21.98 -0.82
CA THR A 107 23.80 -23.07 -0.90
C THR A 107 24.37 -24.27 -1.64
N ASN A 108 23.81 -25.47 -1.37
CA ASN A 108 24.05 -26.68 -2.12
C ASN A 108 23.06 -26.90 -3.28
N ALA A 109 22.04 -26.03 -3.38
CA ALA A 109 21.03 -26.06 -4.43
C ALA A 109 21.55 -25.41 -5.73
N ASP A 110 20.73 -25.44 -6.78
CA ASP A 110 21.01 -24.75 -8.03
C ASP A 110 21.15 -23.24 -7.78
N SER A 111 22.29 -22.68 -8.18
CA SER A 111 22.62 -21.28 -7.89
C SER A 111 21.78 -20.31 -8.73
N GLN A 112 21.47 -20.64 -9.98
CA GLN A 112 20.71 -19.77 -10.88
C GLN A 112 19.25 -19.67 -10.45
N GLU A 113 18.66 -20.80 -10.05
CA GLU A 113 17.28 -20.82 -9.54
C GLU A 113 17.18 -20.07 -8.21
N THR A 114 18.12 -20.34 -7.29
CA THR A 114 18.17 -19.65 -5.98
C THR A 114 18.33 -18.12 -6.15
N GLU A 115 19.18 -17.68 -7.07
CA GLU A 115 19.39 -16.26 -7.39
C GLU A 115 18.09 -15.61 -7.91
N ALA A 116 17.37 -16.28 -8.81
CA ALA A 116 16.10 -15.76 -9.35
C ALA A 116 15.06 -15.51 -8.25
N TYR A 117 14.89 -16.43 -7.29
CA TYR A 117 13.98 -16.22 -6.16
C TYR A 117 14.46 -15.10 -5.22
N PHE A 118 15.77 -14.99 -5.02
CA PHE A 118 16.35 -13.90 -4.22
C PHE A 118 16.10 -12.54 -4.88
N GLU A 119 16.25 -12.42 -6.18
CA GLU A 119 15.97 -11.22 -6.95
C GLU A 119 14.50 -10.81 -6.83
N VAL A 120 13.56 -11.75 -6.96
CA VAL A 120 12.14 -11.47 -6.80
C VAL A 120 11.84 -10.92 -5.40
N GLY A 121 12.36 -11.52 -4.34
CA GLY A 121 12.17 -11.02 -2.98
C GLY A 121 12.74 -9.60 -2.78
N MET A 122 13.84 -9.27 -3.46
CA MET A 122 14.41 -7.92 -3.43
C MET A 122 13.49 -6.90 -4.13
N ILE A 123 12.90 -7.25 -5.28
CA ILE A 123 11.91 -6.42 -5.98
C ILE A 123 10.75 -6.05 -5.05
N TYR A 124 10.22 -7.04 -4.33
CA TYR A 124 9.14 -6.80 -3.37
C TYR A 124 9.58 -5.90 -2.22
N ALA A 125 10.76 -6.14 -1.64
CA ALA A 125 11.30 -5.33 -0.56
C ALA A 125 11.48 -3.86 -0.97
N GLU A 126 12.02 -3.62 -2.16
CA GLU A 126 12.22 -2.27 -2.68
C GLU A 126 10.89 -1.55 -2.92
N ALA A 127 9.91 -2.21 -3.52
CA ALA A 127 8.58 -1.64 -3.74
C ALA A 127 7.87 -1.27 -2.43
N VAL A 128 7.96 -2.14 -1.41
CA VAL A 128 7.44 -1.85 -0.06
C VAL A 128 8.18 -0.66 0.56
N ASN A 129 9.49 -0.57 0.41
CA ASN A 129 10.28 0.52 0.96
C ASN A 129 9.99 1.86 0.28
N GLU A 130 9.70 1.87 -1.01
CA GLU A 130 9.22 3.06 -1.71
C GLU A 130 7.85 3.50 -1.21
N ALA A 131 6.90 2.56 -1.08
CA ALA A 131 5.60 2.86 -0.51
C ALA A 131 5.73 3.44 0.92
N ARG A 132 6.61 2.87 1.75
CA ARG A 132 6.94 3.42 3.08
C ARG A 132 7.52 4.82 3.01
N THR A 133 8.36 5.09 2.03
CA THR A 133 8.97 6.42 1.83
C THR A 133 7.90 7.45 1.49
N LEU A 134 6.98 7.14 0.58
CA LEU A 134 5.84 8.00 0.26
C LEU A 134 4.97 8.27 1.49
N VAL A 135 4.60 7.24 2.26
CA VAL A 135 3.78 7.38 3.48
C VAL A 135 4.48 8.20 4.57
N ASN A 136 5.81 8.13 4.66
CA ASN A 136 6.58 8.88 5.67
C ASN A 136 6.91 10.32 5.25
N MET A 137 6.78 10.64 3.97
CA MET A 137 7.07 11.97 3.45
C MET A 137 6.10 13.01 4.05
N PRO A 138 6.59 14.19 4.48
CA PRO A 138 5.72 15.28 4.92
C PRO A 138 4.79 15.76 3.81
N SER A 139 3.54 16.09 4.14
CA SER A 139 2.52 16.48 3.16
C SER A 139 2.83 17.77 2.41
N ASN A 140 3.66 18.66 2.97
CA ASN A 140 4.16 19.84 2.26
C ASN A 140 5.23 19.52 1.20
N LEU A 141 5.75 18.28 1.18
CA LEU A 141 6.68 17.77 0.17
C LEU A 141 6.01 16.76 -0.76
N LEU A 142 5.02 16.01 -0.27
CA LEU A 142 4.22 15.08 -1.08
C LEU A 142 2.80 15.63 -1.24
N THR A 143 2.63 16.54 -2.19
CA THR A 143 1.33 17.06 -2.61
C THR A 143 0.71 16.16 -3.70
N ALA A 144 -0.54 16.42 -4.10
CA ALA A 144 -1.16 15.72 -5.22
C ALA A 144 -0.33 15.83 -6.51
N THR A 145 0.19 17.02 -6.79
CA THR A 145 1.09 17.25 -7.93
C THR A 145 2.37 16.41 -7.83
N LYS A 146 3.01 16.36 -6.66
CA LYS A 146 4.22 15.55 -6.46
C LYS A 146 3.96 14.04 -6.57
N MET A 147 2.79 13.60 -6.15
CA MET A 147 2.39 12.20 -6.35
C MET A 147 2.19 11.87 -7.83
N ALA A 148 1.62 12.81 -8.60
CA ALA A 148 1.47 12.65 -10.05
C ALA A 148 2.83 12.64 -10.78
N GLU A 149 3.77 13.50 -10.39
CA GLU A 149 5.14 13.46 -10.89
C GLU A 149 5.79 12.09 -10.65
N TYR A 150 5.67 11.54 -9.43
CA TYR A 150 6.20 10.21 -9.10
C TYR A 150 5.53 9.10 -9.94
N ALA A 151 4.20 9.13 -10.09
CA ALA A 151 3.47 8.14 -10.90
C ALA A 151 3.87 8.21 -12.38
N LYS A 152 4.13 9.40 -12.89
CA LYS A 152 4.62 9.61 -14.25
C LYS A 152 6.03 9.06 -14.44
N GLU A 153 6.97 9.36 -13.53
CA GLU A 153 8.33 8.82 -13.54
C GLU A 153 8.33 7.28 -13.50
N LEU A 154 7.46 6.69 -12.67
CA LEU A 154 7.26 5.25 -12.61
C LEU A 154 6.78 4.70 -13.96
N SER A 155 5.83 5.38 -14.59
CA SER A 155 5.28 4.98 -15.89
C SER A 155 6.32 5.06 -17.00
N GLU A 156 7.15 6.09 -17.01
CA GLU A 156 8.26 6.25 -17.95
C GLU A 156 9.32 5.15 -17.75
N THR A 157 9.62 4.80 -16.49
CA THR A 157 10.61 3.77 -16.15
C THR A 157 10.20 2.38 -16.65
N TYR A 158 8.92 2.03 -16.52
CA TYR A 158 8.41 0.70 -16.87
C TYR A 158 7.57 0.67 -18.15
N ASN A 159 7.54 1.79 -18.89
CA ASN A 159 6.82 1.91 -20.16
C ASN A 159 5.31 1.61 -20.02
N PHE A 160 4.68 2.11 -18.96
CA PHE A 160 3.22 2.08 -18.83
C PHE A 160 2.58 3.18 -19.65
N GLU A 161 1.36 2.96 -20.16
CA GLU A 161 0.52 4.04 -20.63
C GLU A 161 0.09 4.90 -19.44
N TYR A 162 0.32 6.21 -19.51
CA TYR A 162 0.03 7.15 -18.43
C TYR A 162 -0.97 8.20 -18.88
N GLU A 163 -1.99 8.42 -18.04
CA GLU A 163 -2.95 9.52 -18.18
C GLU A 163 -3.02 10.28 -16.84
N GLU A 164 -3.09 11.59 -16.91
CA GLU A 164 -3.29 12.45 -15.74
C GLU A 164 -4.45 13.39 -16.01
N LEU A 165 -5.43 13.41 -15.10
CA LEU A 165 -6.52 14.37 -15.12
C LEU A 165 -6.27 15.42 -14.04
N GLY A 166 -6.30 16.69 -14.44
CA GLY A 166 -6.33 17.82 -13.55
C GLY A 166 -7.77 18.25 -13.24
N LYS A 167 -7.91 19.37 -12.55
CA LYS A 167 -9.21 19.89 -12.12
C LYS A 167 -10.18 20.13 -13.28
N ALA A 168 -9.69 20.73 -14.38
CA ALA A 168 -10.54 21.07 -15.53
C ALA A 168 -11.11 19.81 -16.22
N GLU A 169 -10.28 18.79 -16.43
CA GLU A 169 -10.73 17.51 -17.00
C GLU A 169 -11.71 16.79 -16.08
N MET A 170 -11.50 16.85 -14.77
CA MET A 170 -12.43 16.27 -13.79
C MET A 170 -13.78 17.00 -13.80
N GLU A 171 -13.78 18.33 -13.96
CA GLU A 171 -15.01 19.14 -14.09
C GLU A 171 -15.78 18.76 -15.36
N GLU A 172 -15.09 18.61 -16.49
CA GLU A 172 -15.69 18.21 -17.77
C GLU A 172 -16.29 16.80 -17.70
N LEU A 173 -15.62 15.87 -17.01
CA LEU A 173 -16.10 14.50 -16.82
C LEU A 173 -17.20 14.38 -15.76
N GLY A 174 -17.39 15.37 -14.91
CA GLY A 174 -18.37 15.34 -13.83
C GLY A 174 -17.92 14.54 -12.61
N MET A 175 -16.64 14.55 -12.27
CA MET A 175 -16.06 13.91 -11.08
C MET A 175 -16.32 14.75 -9.83
N GLY A 176 -17.60 14.94 -9.49
CA GLY A 176 -17.99 15.86 -8.44
C GLY A 176 -17.64 15.41 -7.02
N ALA A 177 -17.34 14.13 -6.79
CA ALA A 177 -17.00 13.67 -5.46
C ALA A 177 -15.54 14.02 -5.09
N ILE A 178 -14.56 13.80 -5.96
CA ILE A 178 -13.18 14.26 -5.71
C ILE A 178 -13.09 15.79 -5.71
N LEU A 179 -13.81 16.45 -6.61
CA LEU A 179 -13.83 17.91 -6.69
C LEU A 179 -14.41 18.55 -5.42
N ALA A 180 -15.43 17.95 -4.81
CA ALA A 180 -16.00 18.43 -3.56
C ALA A 180 -14.98 18.34 -2.40
N VAL A 181 -14.27 17.23 -2.29
CA VAL A 181 -13.20 17.07 -1.27
C VAL A 181 -12.10 18.11 -1.47
N ASN A 182 -11.74 18.41 -2.71
CA ASN A 182 -10.69 19.39 -3.03
C ASN A 182 -11.11 20.86 -2.79
N GLN A 183 -12.41 21.19 -2.68
CA GLN A 183 -12.87 22.59 -2.62
C GLN A 183 -12.18 23.44 -1.55
N GLY A 184 -11.74 22.85 -0.47
CA GLY A 184 -11.06 23.57 0.62
C GLY A 184 -9.56 23.76 0.39
N SER A 185 -8.97 23.10 -0.60
CA SER A 185 -7.55 23.11 -0.87
C SER A 185 -7.12 24.27 -1.76
N THR A 186 -5.84 24.64 -1.61
CA THR A 186 -5.12 25.50 -2.57
C THR A 186 -4.31 24.69 -3.59
N GLU A 187 -4.12 23.41 -3.35
CA GLU A 187 -3.49 22.46 -4.26
C GLU A 187 -4.55 21.84 -5.16
N GLU A 188 -4.29 21.77 -6.46
CA GLU A 188 -5.23 21.15 -7.40
C GLU A 188 -5.24 19.62 -7.24
N PRO A 189 -6.41 18.98 -7.43
CA PRO A 189 -6.48 17.52 -7.40
C PRO A 189 -5.81 16.92 -8.63
N ARG A 190 -5.35 15.69 -8.50
CA ARG A 190 -4.80 14.88 -9.60
C ARG A 190 -5.44 13.50 -9.58
N LEU A 191 -5.85 13.00 -10.73
CA LEU A 191 -6.20 11.60 -10.91
C LEU A 191 -5.23 11.01 -11.91
N MET A 192 -4.49 10.00 -11.44
CA MET A 192 -3.45 9.32 -12.21
C MET A 192 -3.94 7.95 -12.64
N VAL A 193 -3.72 7.63 -13.90
CA VAL A 193 -4.01 6.32 -14.49
C VAL A 193 -2.74 5.72 -15.06
N LEU A 194 -2.39 4.52 -14.63
CA LEU A 194 -1.25 3.77 -15.16
C LEU A 194 -1.78 2.45 -15.72
N LYS A 195 -1.50 2.15 -16.99
CA LYS A 195 -1.92 0.91 -17.61
C LYS A 195 -0.74 0.04 -18.00
N TYR A 196 -0.77 -1.19 -17.55
CA TYR A 196 0.15 -2.24 -17.95
C TYR A 196 -0.60 -3.28 -18.77
N GLN A 197 -0.18 -3.49 -20.02
CA GLN A 197 -0.74 -4.52 -20.89
C GLN A 197 0.24 -5.68 -21.02
N GLY A 198 -0.01 -6.75 -20.29
CA GLY A 198 0.79 -7.98 -20.31
C GLY A 198 0.20 -9.06 -21.22
N LYS A 199 -1.00 -8.85 -21.81
CA LYS A 199 -1.67 -9.75 -22.75
C LYS A 199 -1.78 -9.08 -24.11
N ASP A 200 -2.02 -9.86 -25.16
CA ASP A 200 -2.19 -9.35 -26.53
C ASP A 200 -3.40 -8.41 -26.65
N GLU A 201 -4.49 -8.71 -25.92
CA GLU A 201 -5.72 -7.94 -25.92
C GLU A 201 -5.97 -7.30 -24.54
N TRP A 202 -6.59 -6.10 -24.53
CA TRP A 202 -7.00 -5.42 -23.32
C TRP A 202 -8.29 -5.99 -22.73
N THR A 203 -8.19 -7.21 -22.18
CA THR A 203 -9.30 -7.98 -21.61
C THR A 203 -8.88 -8.55 -20.26
N ASP A 204 -9.83 -8.94 -19.42
CA ASP A 204 -9.58 -9.55 -18.12
C ASP A 204 -8.67 -8.65 -17.26
N VAL A 205 -9.04 -7.37 -17.20
CA VAL A 205 -8.23 -6.30 -16.61
C VAL A 205 -8.47 -6.23 -15.12
N VAL A 206 -7.40 -6.25 -14.34
CA VAL A 206 -7.43 -5.99 -12.91
C VAL A 206 -7.25 -4.50 -12.65
N GLY A 207 -8.22 -3.88 -11.98
CA GLY A 207 -8.15 -2.51 -11.51
C GLY A 207 -7.56 -2.45 -10.11
N LEU A 208 -6.54 -1.62 -9.92
CA LEU A 208 -5.98 -1.26 -8.62
C LEU A 208 -6.31 0.19 -8.33
N VAL A 209 -7.11 0.44 -7.30
CA VAL A 209 -7.56 1.79 -6.96
C VAL A 209 -6.97 2.19 -5.61
N GLY A 210 -6.33 3.36 -5.54
CA GLY A 210 -5.65 3.84 -4.35
C GLY A 210 -6.21 5.15 -3.81
N LYS A 211 -6.54 5.20 -2.51
CA LYS A 211 -6.84 6.46 -1.81
C LYS A 211 -5.56 7.29 -1.69
N GLY A 212 -5.57 8.51 -2.23
CA GLY A 212 -4.42 9.41 -2.26
C GLY A 212 -4.66 10.74 -1.52
N ILE A 213 -5.22 10.71 -0.30
CA ILE A 213 -5.41 11.92 0.51
C ILE A 213 -4.07 12.31 1.15
N THR A 214 -3.42 13.33 0.61
CA THR A 214 -2.06 13.73 1.02
C THR A 214 -2.02 14.37 2.41
N TYR A 215 -3.12 14.97 2.84
CA TYR A 215 -3.36 15.38 4.22
C TYR A 215 -4.86 15.48 4.49
N ASP A 216 -5.29 14.92 5.62
CA ASP A 216 -6.70 14.93 6.01
C ASP A 216 -6.93 15.66 7.33
N THR A 217 -7.54 16.85 7.26
CA THR A 217 -7.96 17.61 8.45
C THR A 217 -9.29 17.12 9.01
N GLY A 218 -10.05 16.33 8.23
CA GLY A 218 -11.46 16.06 8.46
C GLY A 218 -12.40 17.12 7.85
N GLY A 219 -11.87 18.18 7.27
CA GLY A 219 -12.66 19.30 6.78
C GLY A 219 -13.41 20.00 7.92
N TYR A 220 -14.65 20.46 7.68
CA TYR A 220 -15.47 21.07 8.73
C TYR A 220 -15.86 20.10 9.85
N SER A 221 -15.88 18.80 9.61
CA SER A 221 -15.94 17.76 10.64
C SER A 221 -14.53 17.48 11.21
N ILE A 222 -13.87 18.53 11.73
CA ILE A 222 -12.45 18.57 12.04
C ILE A 222 -12.02 17.50 13.03
N LYS A 223 -10.89 16.85 12.75
CA LYS A 223 -10.25 15.91 13.66
C LYS A 223 -9.76 16.62 14.93
N PRO A 224 -9.76 15.95 16.09
CA PRO A 224 -9.10 16.47 17.29
C PRO A 224 -7.60 16.66 17.04
N LYS A 225 -6.94 17.56 17.80
CA LYS A 225 -5.51 17.88 17.65
C LYS A 225 -4.61 16.66 17.52
N ASP A 226 -4.82 15.65 18.36
CA ASP A 226 -4.00 14.43 18.37
C ASP A 226 -4.32 13.51 17.18
N GLY A 227 -5.49 13.69 16.55
CA GLY A 227 -5.88 12.99 15.34
C GLY A 227 -5.32 13.60 14.05
N LEU A 228 -4.80 14.83 14.09
CA LEU A 228 -4.17 15.49 12.94
C LEU A 228 -2.74 15.00 12.69
N VAL A 229 -2.02 14.65 13.76
CA VAL A 229 -0.65 14.15 13.65
C VAL A 229 -0.66 12.77 13.01
N GLY A 230 0.07 12.63 11.92
CA GLY A 230 0.13 11.37 11.14
C GLY A 230 -0.80 11.32 9.93
N MET A 231 -1.70 12.31 9.76
CA MET A 231 -2.63 12.37 8.61
C MET A 231 -1.92 12.60 7.26
N LYS A 232 -0.63 12.86 7.24
CA LYS A 232 0.21 12.75 6.05
C LYS A 232 0.21 11.35 5.44
N GLY A 233 -0.10 10.32 6.23
CA GLY A 233 -0.16 8.92 5.80
C GLY A 233 -1.51 8.51 5.19
N ASP A 234 -2.46 9.43 5.04
CA ASP A 234 -3.81 9.13 4.54
C ASP A 234 -3.84 8.88 3.01
N MET A 235 -2.68 8.77 2.43
CA MET A 235 -2.41 8.37 1.06
C MET A 235 -1.74 6.97 0.98
N GLY A 236 -1.79 6.20 2.05
CA GLY A 236 -1.18 4.86 2.11
C GLY A 236 -1.74 3.88 1.07
N GLY A 237 -3.02 4.02 0.70
CA GLY A 237 -3.62 3.25 -0.38
C GLY A 237 -2.98 3.55 -1.74
N ALA A 238 -2.79 4.83 -2.05
CA ALA A 238 -2.07 5.26 -3.26
C ALA A 238 -0.63 4.74 -3.29
N ALA A 239 0.08 4.85 -2.15
CA ALA A 239 1.45 4.36 -2.04
C ALA A 239 1.54 2.83 -2.26
N ALA A 240 0.60 2.06 -1.72
CA ALA A 240 0.53 0.61 -1.94
C ALA A 240 0.27 0.26 -3.40
N VAL A 241 -0.64 0.97 -4.08
CA VAL A 241 -0.92 0.77 -5.51
C VAL A 241 0.29 1.13 -6.38
N LEU A 242 0.99 2.22 -6.08
CA LEU A 242 2.23 2.60 -6.80
C LEU A 242 3.34 1.56 -6.59
N GLY A 243 3.49 1.04 -5.36
CA GLY A 243 4.40 -0.07 -5.08
C GLY A 243 4.04 -1.35 -5.85
N ALA A 244 2.74 -1.68 -5.93
CA ALA A 244 2.27 -2.82 -6.72
C ALA A 244 2.57 -2.62 -8.22
N MET A 245 2.37 -1.42 -8.77
CA MET A 245 2.70 -1.12 -10.16
C MET A 245 4.21 -1.25 -10.43
N ARG A 246 5.08 -0.86 -9.48
CA ARG A 246 6.51 -1.13 -9.60
C ARG A 246 6.81 -2.63 -9.73
N ILE A 247 6.23 -3.46 -8.83
CA ILE A 247 6.41 -4.92 -8.91
C ILE A 247 5.95 -5.46 -10.27
N ILE A 248 4.81 -4.99 -10.77
CA ILE A 248 4.28 -5.37 -12.08
C ILE A 248 5.25 -4.96 -13.20
N GLY A 249 5.84 -3.78 -13.13
CA GLY A 249 6.82 -3.31 -14.11
C GLY A 249 8.10 -4.15 -14.12
N GLU A 250 8.60 -4.54 -12.95
CA GLU A 250 9.79 -5.38 -12.81
C GLU A 250 9.53 -6.84 -13.25
N THR A 251 8.40 -7.42 -12.84
CA THR A 251 8.11 -8.85 -13.04
C THR A 251 7.39 -9.15 -14.35
N GLN A 252 6.78 -8.16 -14.98
CA GLN A 252 6.08 -8.25 -16.27
C GLN A 252 5.13 -9.46 -16.38
N PRO A 253 4.14 -9.61 -15.49
CA PRO A 253 3.24 -10.75 -15.48
C PRO A 253 2.35 -10.76 -16.74
N ASN A 254 1.93 -11.94 -17.19
CA ASN A 254 0.95 -12.10 -18.28
C ASN A 254 -0.48 -11.74 -17.81
N LYS A 255 -0.67 -10.49 -17.42
CA LYS A 255 -1.92 -9.91 -16.92
C LYS A 255 -2.08 -8.47 -17.43
N ASN A 256 -3.31 -8.01 -17.54
CA ASN A 256 -3.61 -6.60 -17.80
C ASN A 256 -3.98 -5.92 -16.48
N VAL A 257 -3.38 -4.78 -16.22
CA VAL A 257 -3.62 -4.03 -14.98
C VAL A 257 -3.82 -2.55 -15.29
N VAL A 258 -4.84 -1.94 -14.67
CA VAL A 258 -5.02 -0.50 -14.63
C VAL A 258 -5.00 -0.01 -13.20
N ALA A 259 -4.09 0.88 -12.87
CA ALA A 259 -4.09 1.59 -11.61
C ALA A 259 -4.80 2.93 -11.77
N VAL A 260 -5.66 3.28 -10.82
CA VAL A 260 -6.33 4.59 -10.74
C VAL A 260 -6.15 5.16 -9.35
N ILE A 261 -5.52 6.32 -9.26
CA ILE A 261 -5.18 6.96 -7.99
C ILE A 261 -5.73 8.37 -8.00
N ALA A 262 -6.70 8.66 -7.12
CA ALA A 262 -7.20 9.99 -6.89
C ALA A 262 -6.43 10.65 -5.74
N SER A 263 -5.75 11.76 -6.02
CA SER A 263 -4.96 12.49 -5.04
C SER A 263 -5.47 13.92 -4.86
N THR A 264 -5.68 14.27 -3.61
CA THR A 264 -6.04 15.61 -3.11
C THR A 264 -5.73 15.68 -1.63
N ASP A 265 -5.82 16.84 -1.01
CA ASP A 265 -5.94 16.97 0.44
C ASP A 265 -7.37 17.37 0.83
N ASN A 266 -7.72 17.17 2.10
CA ASN A 266 -9.01 17.57 2.68
C ASN A 266 -8.77 18.71 3.67
N MET A 267 -8.96 19.95 3.19
CA MET A 267 -8.59 21.15 3.91
C MET A 267 -9.80 22.00 4.28
N ILE A 268 -9.59 22.94 5.19
CA ILE A 268 -10.60 23.89 5.67
C ILE A 268 -10.33 25.25 5.02
N SER A 269 -11.36 25.80 4.38
CA SER A 269 -11.37 27.16 3.87
C SER A 269 -12.81 27.66 3.71
N GLY A 270 -12.98 28.90 3.33
CA GLY A 270 -14.31 29.45 3.03
C GLY A 270 -15.03 28.76 1.86
N ASN A 271 -14.31 28.05 1.02
CA ASN A 271 -14.85 27.31 -0.13
C ASN A 271 -15.04 25.81 0.13
N ALA A 272 -14.56 25.29 1.27
CA ALA A 272 -14.61 23.85 1.55
C ALA A 272 -16.07 23.34 1.60
N PHE A 273 -16.25 22.09 1.12
CA PHE A 273 -17.53 21.41 1.29
C PHE A 273 -17.84 21.18 2.77
N LYS A 274 -19.11 21.03 3.10
CA LYS A 274 -19.59 20.99 4.49
C LYS A 274 -20.73 20.01 4.66
N PRO A 275 -21.04 19.58 5.88
CA PRO A 275 -22.24 18.82 6.17
C PRO A 275 -23.49 19.52 5.62
N ASP A 276 -24.46 18.74 5.16
CA ASP A 276 -25.69 19.11 4.45
C ASP A 276 -25.50 19.50 2.97
N ASP A 277 -24.29 19.55 2.45
CA ASP A 277 -24.07 19.66 1.00
C ASP A 277 -24.54 18.37 0.29
N VAL A 278 -25.04 18.52 -0.94
CA VAL A 278 -25.31 17.40 -1.85
C VAL A 278 -24.41 17.54 -3.05
N ILE A 279 -23.67 16.46 -3.34
CA ILE A 279 -22.74 16.39 -4.47
C ILE A 279 -23.18 15.31 -5.45
N THR A 280 -22.66 15.36 -6.68
CA THR A 280 -22.92 14.33 -7.71
C THR A 280 -21.61 13.68 -8.10
N SER A 281 -21.51 12.35 -7.95
CA SER A 281 -20.33 11.57 -8.34
C SER A 281 -20.27 11.33 -9.85
N LEU A 282 -19.12 10.86 -10.35
CA LEU A 282 -18.92 10.45 -11.74
C LEU A 282 -19.94 9.41 -12.23
N SER A 283 -20.44 8.57 -11.34
CA SER A 283 -21.50 7.60 -11.66
C SER A 283 -22.90 8.23 -11.86
N GLY A 284 -23.03 9.54 -11.63
CA GLY A 284 -24.31 10.27 -11.67
C GLY A 284 -25.14 10.17 -10.39
N LYS A 285 -24.72 9.38 -9.41
CA LYS A 285 -25.42 9.29 -8.11
C LYS A 285 -25.17 10.54 -7.28
N THR A 286 -26.22 11.01 -6.62
CA THR A 286 -26.15 12.11 -5.65
C THR A 286 -25.82 11.59 -4.26
N ILE A 287 -25.02 12.35 -3.52
CA ILE A 287 -24.50 11.96 -2.21
C ILE A 287 -24.74 13.13 -1.22
N GLU A 288 -25.49 12.88 -0.16
CA GLU A 288 -25.61 13.78 0.97
C GLU A 288 -24.37 13.68 1.86
N ILE A 289 -23.74 14.81 2.13
CA ILE A 289 -22.57 14.89 3.00
C ILE A 289 -23.05 15.07 4.44
N LEU A 290 -22.91 14.03 5.24
CA LEU A 290 -23.19 14.09 6.68
C LEU A 290 -21.91 14.27 7.52
N ASN A 291 -20.74 13.95 6.93
CA ASN A 291 -19.46 14.05 7.60
C ASN A 291 -18.35 14.30 6.56
N THR A 292 -17.66 15.43 6.67
CA THR A 292 -16.55 15.76 5.77
C THR A 292 -15.26 14.98 6.07
N ASP A 293 -15.18 14.30 7.23
CA ASP A 293 -14.11 13.34 7.59
C ASP A 293 -14.37 11.91 7.02
N ALA A 294 -15.37 11.79 6.17
CA ALA A 294 -15.65 10.60 5.36
C ALA A 294 -15.41 10.91 3.86
N GLU A 295 -14.32 11.56 3.56
CA GLU A 295 -13.89 12.06 2.26
C GLU A 295 -13.26 10.96 1.39
N GLY A 296 -12.54 10.02 2.01
CA GLY A 296 -11.82 8.94 1.30
C GLY A 296 -12.74 8.10 0.42
N ARG A 297 -13.91 7.76 0.92
CA ARG A 297 -14.91 7.02 0.13
C ARG A 297 -15.49 7.83 -1.03
N LEU A 298 -15.48 9.16 -0.93
CA LEU A 298 -15.91 10.04 -2.01
C LEU A 298 -14.92 10.02 -3.17
N VAL A 299 -13.62 10.19 -2.89
CA VAL A 299 -12.60 10.12 -3.93
C VAL A 299 -12.50 8.73 -4.54
N LEU A 300 -12.72 7.67 -3.75
CA LEU A 300 -12.75 6.29 -4.25
C LEU A 300 -13.97 6.02 -5.14
N ALA A 301 -15.13 6.59 -4.86
CA ALA A 301 -16.32 6.43 -5.68
C ALA A 301 -16.10 6.87 -7.14
N ASP A 302 -15.48 8.04 -7.34
CA ASP A 302 -15.12 8.51 -8.67
C ASP A 302 -14.00 7.65 -9.30
N SER A 303 -13.01 7.25 -8.50
CA SER A 303 -11.87 6.42 -8.97
C SER A 303 -12.30 5.04 -9.42
N VAL A 304 -13.16 4.35 -8.67
CA VAL A 304 -13.70 3.03 -9.03
C VAL A 304 -14.54 3.12 -10.28
N THR A 305 -15.37 4.17 -10.40
CA THR A 305 -16.17 4.41 -11.61
C THR A 305 -15.26 4.63 -12.81
N TYR A 306 -14.19 5.43 -12.66
CA TYR A 306 -13.24 5.68 -13.73
C TYR A 306 -12.44 4.44 -14.11
N ALA A 307 -12.02 3.63 -13.14
CA ALA A 307 -11.33 2.36 -13.40
C ALA A 307 -12.19 1.41 -14.25
N LYS A 308 -13.50 1.34 -14.00
CA LYS A 308 -14.45 0.58 -14.85
C LYS A 308 -14.51 1.15 -16.25
N GLN A 309 -14.51 2.47 -16.42
CA GLN A 309 -14.48 3.12 -17.75
C GLN A 309 -13.16 2.84 -18.50
N GLN A 310 -12.06 2.62 -17.76
CA GLN A 310 -10.77 2.21 -18.31
C GLN A 310 -10.68 0.70 -18.62
N GLY A 311 -11.75 -0.04 -18.42
CA GLY A 311 -11.88 -1.45 -18.79
C GLY A 311 -11.64 -2.45 -17.66
N ALA A 312 -11.51 -2.02 -16.40
CA ALA A 312 -11.35 -2.93 -15.27
C ALA A 312 -12.55 -3.88 -15.14
N ASN A 313 -12.29 -5.18 -15.10
CA ASN A 313 -13.27 -6.24 -14.87
C ASN A 313 -13.36 -6.61 -13.39
N TYR A 314 -12.24 -6.59 -12.70
CA TYR A 314 -12.09 -6.84 -11.28
C TYR A 314 -11.40 -5.63 -10.65
N ILE A 315 -11.80 -5.21 -9.45
CA ILE A 315 -11.22 -4.04 -8.80
C ILE A 315 -10.85 -4.39 -7.36
N VAL A 316 -9.63 -4.04 -6.98
CA VAL A 316 -9.18 -3.97 -5.59
C VAL A 316 -8.93 -2.50 -5.27
N ASP A 317 -9.72 -1.93 -4.36
CA ASP A 317 -9.42 -0.62 -3.81
C ASP A 317 -8.71 -0.72 -2.45
N VAL A 318 -7.71 0.11 -2.27
CA VAL A 318 -6.86 0.12 -1.06
C VAL A 318 -6.90 1.51 -0.44
N ALA A 319 -7.25 1.56 0.84
CA ALA A 319 -7.44 2.84 1.51
C ALA A 319 -7.19 2.79 3.01
N THR A 320 -6.60 3.83 3.54
CA THR A 320 -6.60 4.18 4.96
C THR A 320 -7.95 4.81 5.32
N LEU A 321 -9.02 4.01 5.24
CA LEU A 321 -10.37 4.53 5.09
C LEU A 321 -11.05 4.88 6.42
N THR A 322 -10.88 4.03 7.44
CA THR A 322 -11.60 4.21 8.72
C THR A 322 -10.76 3.77 9.92
N GLY A 323 -10.71 4.59 10.95
CA GLY A 323 -10.07 4.23 12.22
C GLY A 323 -10.76 3.07 12.96
N GLY A 324 -12.02 2.77 12.63
CA GLY A 324 -12.78 1.68 13.24
C GLY A 324 -12.22 0.30 12.94
N VAL A 325 -11.53 0.11 11.83
CA VAL A 325 -10.86 -1.15 11.52
C VAL A 325 -9.77 -1.47 12.54
N ILE A 326 -9.02 -0.47 12.99
CA ILE A 326 -7.99 -0.65 14.02
C ILE A 326 -8.61 -1.03 15.36
N VAL A 327 -9.77 -0.45 15.70
CA VAL A 327 -10.49 -0.77 16.94
C VAL A 327 -11.01 -2.20 16.91
N ALA A 328 -11.47 -2.69 15.74
CA ALA A 328 -12.04 -4.02 15.59
C ALA A 328 -10.98 -5.13 15.43
N LEU A 329 -9.93 -4.89 14.63
CA LEU A 329 -9.00 -5.93 14.18
C LEU A 329 -7.56 -5.77 14.72
N GLY A 330 -7.24 -4.65 15.37
CA GLY A 330 -5.87 -4.31 15.76
C GLY A 330 -5.11 -3.65 14.63
N LYS A 331 -3.76 -3.57 14.77
CA LYS A 331 -2.88 -2.86 13.82
C LYS A 331 -2.18 -3.78 12.83
N ASP A 332 -2.31 -5.06 13.02
CA ASP A 332 -1.62 -6.13 12.28
C ASP A 332 -2.53 -6.86 11.27
N LYS A 333 -3.72 -6.35 11.06
CA LYS A 333 -4.69 -6.92 10.12
C LYS A 333 -5.37 -5.85 9.29
N THR A 334 -5.62 -6.17 8.03
CA THR A 334 -6.41 -5.35 7.10
C THR A 334 -7.85 -5.86 7.05
N GLY A 335 -8.81 -4.97 7.16
CA GLY A 335 -10.22 -5.31 6.96
C GLY A 335 -10.57 -5.28 5.48
N ALA A 336 -11.27 -6.27 4.97
CA ALA A 336 -11.73 -6.35 3.60
C ALA A 336 -13.22 -6.62 3.49
N LEU A 337 -13.84 -6.03 2.48
CA LEU A 337 -15.21 -6.32 2.03
C LEU A 337 -15.15 -6.76 0.58
N THR A 338 -16.14 -7.53 0.15
CA THR A 338 -16.22 -7.98 -1.23
C THR A 338 -17.66 -8.07 -1.71
N ASN A 339 -17.86 -7.90 -3.00
CA ASN A 339 -19.08 -8.22 -3.73
C ASN A 339 -18.86 -9.37 -4.76
N ASP A 340 -17.64 -9.95 -4.80
CA ASP A 340 -17.27 -11.10 -5.64
C ASP A 340 -16.50 -12.14 -4.82
N GLU A 341 -17.15 -13.26 -4.52
CA GLU A 341 -16.58 -14.32 -3.66
C GLU A 341 -15.39 -15.01 -4.33
N ALA A 342 -15.47 -15.29 -5.62
CA ALA A 342 -14.42 -16.03 -6.31
C ALA A 342 -13.14 -15.19 -6.45
N PHE A 343 -13.28 -13.91 -6.76
CA PHE A 343 -12.13 -13.00 -6.78
C PHE A 343 -11.53 -12.79 -5.39
N PHE A 344 -12.39 -12.75 -4.37
CA PHE A 344 -11.93 -12.61 -2.99
C PHE A 344 -11.14 -13.83 -2.50
N GLU A 345 -11.51 -15.06 -2.90
CA GLU A 345 -10.74 -16.26 -2.58
C GLU A 345 -9.30 -16.16 -3.13
N THR A 346 -9.14 -15.75 -4.39
CA THR A 346 -7.81 -15.50 -4.98
C THR A 346 -7.02 -14.44 -4.23
N PHE A 347 -7.69 -13.36 -3.80
CA PHE A 347 -7.07 -12.32 -2.99
C PHE A 347 -6.61 -12.85 -1.62
N MET A 348 -7.40 -13.73 -1.00
CA MET A 348 -7.04 -14.36 0.28
C MET A 348 -5.87 -15.32 0.16
N GLU A 349 -5.73 -16.04 -0.95
CA GLU A 349 -4.54 -16.86 -1.23
C GLU A 349 -3.29 -15.97 -1.26
N ALA A 350 -3.30 -14.86 -1.99
CA ALA A 350 -2.21 -13.89 -2.00
C ALA A 350 -1.90 -13.31 -0.61
N SER A 351 -2.94 -13.04 0.20
CA SER A 351 -2.78 -12.60 1.60
C SER A 351 -2.00 -13.60 2.45
N VAL A 352 -2.25 -14.90 2.27
CA VAL A 352 -1.54 -15.97 2.98
C VAL A 352 -0.09 -16.08 2.51
N GLU A 353 0.16 -16.04 1.20
CA GLU A 353 1.50 -16.16 0.63
C GLU A 353 2.40 -14.99 1.02
N THR A 354 1.85 -13.78 1.08
CA THR A 354 2.62 -12.59 1.47
C THR A 354 2.75 -12.38 2.97
N GLY A 355 1.99 -13.12 3.79
CA GLY A 355 1.91 -12.91 5.24
C GLY A 355 1.22 -11.59 5.62
N GLU A 356 0.51 -10.96 4.69
CA GLU A 356 -0.29 -9.75 4.91
C GLU A 356 -1.70 -10.15 5.35
N PHE A 357 -1.94 -10.23 6.66
CA PHE A 357 -3.20 -10.75 7.19
C PHE A 357 -4.40 -9.86 6.87
N VAL A 358 -5.31 -10.42 6.08
CA VAL A 358 -6.58 -9.79 5.73
C VAL A 358 -7.73 -10.49 6.46
N TRP A 359 -8.70 -9.73 6.96
CA TRP A 359 -9.88 -10.24 7.62
C TRP A 359 -11.14 -9.73 6.95
N ARG A 360 -11.97 -10.66 6.51
CA ARG A 360 -13.25 -10.33 5.88
C ARG A 360 -14.22 -9.73 6.89
N LEU A 361 -14.81 -8.59 6.51
CA LEU A 361 -15.89 -7.94 7.23
C LEU A 361 -17.24 -8.25 6.57
N PRO A 362 -18.33 -8.38 7.34
CA PRO A 362 -19.64 -8.61 6.76
C PRO A 362 -20.19 -7.35 6.09
N LEU A 363 -20.90 -7.52 4.96
CA LEU A 363 -21.69 -6.48 4.32
C LEU A 363 -23.08 -7.03 4.04
N THR A 364 -24.08 -6.54 4.77
CA THR A 364 -25.45 -7.00 4.68
C THR A 364 -26.36 -6.02 3.92
N GLU A 365 -27.53 -6.50 3.51
CA GLU A 365 -28.53 -5.60 2.90
C GLU A 365 -29.01 -4.49 3.85
N ASN A 366 -28.97 -4.71 5.16
CA ASN A 366 -29.27 -3.66 6.13
C ASN A 366 -28.21 -2.56 6.14
N ASP A 367 -26.95 -2.92 5.97
CA ASP A 367 -25.84 -1.94 5.86
C ASP A 367 -26.01 -1.11 4.60
N LYS A 368 -26.29 -1.75 3.46
CA LYS A 368 -26.57 -1.05 2.18
C LYS A 368 -27.79 -0.14 2.27
N LYS A 369 -28.86 -0.56 2.96
CA LYS A 369 -30.03 0.31 3.20
C LYS A 369 -29.68 1.56 4.00
N ARG A 370 -28.78 1.45 5.00
CA ARG A 370 -28.33 2.61 5.80
C ARG A 370 -27.53 3.60 4.96
N ILE A 371 -26.67 3.11 4.03
CA ILE A 371 -25.93 3.95 3.09
C ILE A 371 -26.88 4.67 2.13
N ARG A 372 -27.98 4.02 1.69
CA ARG A 372 -29.00 4.59 0.80
C ARG A 372 -30.05 5.45 1.52
N LYS A 373 -29.96 5.60 2.82
CA LYS A 373 -30.93 6.36 3.59
C LYS A 373 -30.59 7.85 3.58
N SER A 374 -31.22 8.59 2.70
CA SER A 374 -31.22 10.05 2.63
C SER A 374 -32.59 10.55 2.16
N ASP A 375 -32.99 11.69 2.64
CA ASP A 375 -34.24 12.34 2.20
C ASP A 375 -34.01 13.26 0.98
N VAL A 376 -32.78 13.53 0.64
CA VAL A 376 -32.38 14.53 -0.39
C VAL A 376 -31.45 14.02 -1.47
N ALA A 377 -30.86 12.82 -1.30
CA ALA A 377 -29.90 12.25 -2.23
C ALA A 377 -30.06 10.72 -2.34
N ASP A 378 -29.41 10.11 -3.32
CA ASP A 378 -29.41 8.64 -3.50
C ASP A 378 -28.66 7.91 -2.38
N LEU A 379 -27.61 8.53 -1.86
CA LEU A 379 -26.72 7.98 -0.85
C LEU A 379 -26.42 9.04 0.23
N ASN A 380 -25.99 8.59 1.40
CA ASN A 380 -25.29 9.44 2.35
C ASN A 380 -23.86 8.91 2.59
N ASN A 381 -22.91 9.78 2.87
CA ASN A 381 -21.51 9.39 3.03
C ASN A 381 -21.17 8.87 4.45
N SER A 382 -22.07 9.01 5.44
CA SER A 382 -21.76 8.65 6.82
C SER A 382 -23.04 8.28 7.61
N PRO A 383 -23.58 7.05 7.45
CA PRO A 383 -24.85 6.67 8.05
C PRO A 383 -24.80 6.48 9.58
N GLY A 384 -23.66 6.65 10.21
CA GLY A 384 -23.47 6.60 11.66
C GLY A 384 -22.09 6.08 12.06
N ARG A 385 -21.82 6.17 13.37
CA ARG A 385 -20.54 5.75 13.95
C ARG A 385 -20.41 4.23 14.06
N ASP A 386 -21.50 3.54 14.39
CA ASP A 386 -21.48 2.09 14.60
C ASP A 386 -21.38 1.37 13.27
N GLY A 387 -20.35 0.53 13.11
CA GLY A 387 -20.10 -0.19 11.87
C GLY A 387 -19.52 0.67 10.74
N HIS A 388 -18.96 1.86 11.04
CA HIS A 388 -18.53 2.80 10.01
C HIS A 388 -17.43 2.22 9.08
N MET A 389 -16.64 1.24 9.53
CA MET A 389 -15.70 0.51 8.67
C MET A 389 -16.43 -0.29 7.57
N ILE A 390 -17.59 -0.89 7.90
CA ILE A 390 -18.43 -1.61 6.94
C ILE A 390 -19.06 -0.63 5.96
N PHE A 391 -19.57 0.51 6.48
CA PHE A 391 -20.15 1.55 5.63
C PHE A 391 -19.13 2.20 4.71
N GLY A 392 -17.88 2.36 5.16
CA GLY A 392 -16.80 2.88 4.32
C GLY A 392 -16.57 2.05 3.07
N GLY A 393 -16.30 0.77 3.22
CA GLY A 393 -16.10 -0.14 2.10
C GLY A 393 -17.38 -0.42 1.31
N GLY A 394 -18.53 -0.62 2.01
CA GLY A 394 -19.81 -0.85 1.36
C GLY A 394 -20.39 0.35 0.59
N PHE A 395 -19.87 1.57 0.81
CA PHE A 395 -20.21 2.75 0.03
C PHE A 395 -19.52 2.74 -1.35
N VAL A 396 -18.31 2.22 -1.41
CA VAL A 396 -17.48 2.22 -2.63
C VAL A 396 -17.86 1.06 -3.57
N GLY A 397 -18.20 -0.12 -3.01
CA GLY A 397 -18.43 -1.37 -3.73
C GLY A 397 -19.82 -1.61 -4.32
#